data_cd0ad35fca3b5b2223334ea173b962b4
#
_entry.id   cd0ad35fca3b5b2223334ea173b962b4
#
_cell.length_a   1.000
_cell.length_b   1.000
_cell.length_c   1.000
_cell.angle_alpha   90.00
_cell.angle_beta   90.00
_cell.angle_gamma   90.00
#
_symmetry.space_group_name_H-M   'P 1'
#
loop_
_entity.id
_entity.type
_entity.pdbx_description
1 polymer ?
#
loop_
_entity_poly.entity_id
_entity_poly.type
_entity_poly.pdbx_seq_one_letter_code
_entity_poly.pdbx_strand_id
1 'polypeptide(L)'
;MYVTVEAGDGVWWNYKIIKIAEPAGPSPIAGTWYMADSDGSLGVGPAEFDVTWWSNDAGVTALRACYFDDAYVFGDSGSFDNVPGDETWLEPWQGVEAEGCGAPAAPHDGSANATFVYDGDAQTLTLNGAGAYIGLPKAINGAEIGSVADVPASITYNAYLNDDGTMSVTVEAGDGVWWNYLLTR
;
A
#
# COMPACT_ATOMS: atom_id res chain seq x y z
N MET A 1 22.99 -15.01 -22.75
CA MET A 1 24.18 -15.89 -22.98
C MET A 1 24.10 -16.42 -24.38
N TYR A 2 25.22 -16.51 -25.10
CA TYR A 2 25.28 -17.16 -26.41
C TYR A 2 26.06 -18.47 -26.25
N VAL A 3 25.61 -19.52 -26.93
CA VAL A 3 26.29 -20.82 -27.00
C VAL A 3 26.53 -21.13 -28.47
N THR A 4 27.76 -21.48 -28.81
CA THR A 4 28.18 -21.85 -30.16
C THR A 4 28.52 -23.34 -30.15
N VAL A 5 27.96 -24.10 -31.08
CA VAL A 5 28.20 -25.54 -31.22
C VAL A 5 28.66 -25.84 -32.65
N GLU A 6 29.77 -26.58 -32.78
CA GLU A 6 30.19 -27.10 -34.05
C GLU A 6 29.45 -28.41 -34.39
N ALA A 7 28.74 -28.40 -35.51
CA ALA A 7 27.94 -29.55 -35.96
C ALA A 7 28.71 -30.53 -36.86
N GLY A 8 30.04 -30.43 -36.90
CA GLY A 8 30.92 -31.14 -37.86
C GLY A 8 31.07 -30.39 -39.18
N ASP A 9 32.10 -30.75 -39.95
CA ASP A 9 32.41 -30.20 -41.28
C ASP A 9 32.62 -28.65 -41.33
N GLY A 10 32.95 -28.04 -40.18
CA GLY A 10 33.18 -26.60 -40.08
C GLY A 10 31.86 -25.77 -40.01
N VAL A 11 30.71 -26.39 -39.82
CA VAL A 11 29.45 -25.71 -39.63
C VAL A 11 29.26 -25.37 -38.14
N TRP A 12 29.03 -24.09 -37.84
CA TRP A 12 28.84 -23.58 -36.51
C TRP A 12 27.41 -23.04 -36.32
N TRP A 13 26.73 -23.49 -35.27
CA TRP A 13 25.44 -22.97 -34.88
C TRP A 13 25.55 -22.06 -33.66
N ASN A 14 24.96 -20.89 -33.77
CA ASN A 14 24.93 -19.92 -32.68
C ASN A 14 23.54 -19.88 -32.06
N TYR A 15 23.45 -20.19 -30.77
CA TYR A 15 22.23 -20.15 -30.01
C TYR A 15 22.24 -18.98 -29.05
N LYS A 16 21.19 -18.16 -29.06
CA LYS A 16 20.93 -17.18 -28.04
C LYS A 16 20.03 -17.81 -26.96
N ILE A 17 20.63 -18.10 -25.81
CA ILE A 17 19.85 -18.57 -24.64
C ILE A 17 19.29 -17.33 -23.93
N ILE A 18 17.97 -17.20 -23.93
CA ILE A 18 17.26 -16.18 -23.19
C ILE A 18 16.70 -16.86 -21.94
N LYS A 19 17.08 -16.38 -20.75
CA LYS A 19 16.38 -16.76 -19.52
C LYS A 19 15.03 -16.08 -19.59
N ILE A 20 13.97 -16.85 -19.85
CA ILE A 20 12.60 -16.39 -19.64
C ILE A 20 12.45 -16.35 -18.13
N ALA A 21 12.13 -15.17 -17.56
CA ALA A 21 11.71 -15.11 -16.18
C ALA A 21 10.51 -16.06 -16.03
N GLU A 22 10.56 -16.93 -15.04
CA GLU A 22 9.39 -17.69 -14.65
C GLU A 22 8.28 -16.67 -14.34
N PRO A 23 7.03 -16.88 -14.78
CA PRO A 23 5.96 -15.98 -14.35
C PRO A 23 6.00 -15.94 -12.83
N ALA A 24 6.14 -14.74 -12.26
CA ALA A 24 6.09 -14.57 -10.83
C ALA A 24 4.78 -15.21 -10.34
N GLY A 25 4.89 -16.10 -9.37
CA GLY A 25 3.72 -16.61 -8.65
C GLY A 25 2.90 -15.44 -8.07
N PRO A 26 1.72 -15.70 -7.52
CA PRO A 26 0.95 -14.66 -6.87
C PRO A 26 1.81 -13.94 -5.82
N SER A 27 1.65 -12.63 -5.72
CA SER A 27 2.39 -11.84 -4.74
C SER A 27 2.14 -12.38 -3.32
N PRO A 28 3.14 -12.45 -2.43
CA PRO A 28 2.94 -12.94 -1.07
C PRO A 28 1.95 -12.09 -0.26
N ILE A 29 1.71 -10.85 -0.70
CA ILE A 29 0.72 -9.96 -0.10
C ILE A 29 -0.64 -10.00 -0.82
N ALA A 30 -0.82 -10.82 -1.88
CA ALA A 30 -2.11 -10.95 -2.56
C ALA A 30 -3.21 -11.42 -1.60
N GLY A 31 -4.38 -10.80 -1.71
CA GLY A 31 -5.54 -11.04 -0.85
C GLY A 31 -6.14 -9.75 -0.30
N THR A 32 -7.06 -9.89 0.63
CA THR A 32 -7.77 -8.78 1.28
C THR A 32 -7.16 -8.50 2.64
N TRP A 33 -6.87 -7.25 2.91
CA TRP A 33 -6.29 -6.77 4.15
C TRP A 33 -7.15 -5.66 4.76
N TYR A 34 -7.10 -5.55 6.07
CA TYR A 34 -7.78 -4.54 6.87
C TYR A 34 -6.82 -3.91 7.85
N MET A 35 -7.11 -2.73 8.37
CA MET A 35 -6.42 -2.23 9.55
C MET A 35 -6.64 -3.19 10.72
N ALA A 36 -5.58 -3.55 11.43
CA ALA A 36 -5.72 -4.43 12.59
C ALA A 36 -6.53 -3.72 13.70
N ASP A 37 -7.50 -4.42 14.27
CA ASP A 37 -8.27 -3.95 15.44
C ASP A 37 -7.46 -4.15 16.71
N SER A 38 -6.43 -3.33 16.88
CA SER A 38 -5.55 -3.36 18.05
C SER A 38 -4.99 -1.97 18.35
N ASP A 39 -4.70 -1.71 19.63
CA ASP A 39 -4.07 -0.47 20.05
C ASP A 39 -2.73 -0.26 19.33
N GLY A 40 -2.51 0.93 18.80
CA GLY A 40 -1.29 1.29 18.09
C GLY A 40 -1.18 0.78 16.65
N SER A 41 -2.23 0.17 16.09
CA SER A 41 -2.24 -0.28 14.69
C SER A 41 -2.26 0.86 13.68
N LEU A 42 -2.72 2.03 14.09
CA LEU A 42 -2.68 3.30 13.37
C LEU A 42 -1.96 4.32 14.26
N GLY A 43 -0.88 4.89 13.79
CA GLY A 43 -0.17 5.88 14.60
C GLY A 43 0.84 6.70 13.84
N VAL A 44 1.36 7.75 14.48
CA VAL A 44 2.38 8.64 13.94
C VAL A 44 3.47 8.91 14.96
N GLY A 45 4.70 9.02 14.48
CA GLY A 45 5.86 9.28 15.31
C GLY A 45 7.06 9.81 14.51
N PRO A 46 8.21 10.00 15.17
CA PRO A 46 9.41 10.59 14.58
C PRO A 46 10.22 9.59 13.73
N ALA A 47 9.85 8.33 13.70
CA ALA A 47 10.57 7.28 12.99
C ALA A 47 9.63 6.15 12.56
N GLU A 48 10.13 5.29 11.71
CA GLU A 48 9.48 4.06 11.31
C GLU A 48 9.17 3.17 12.53
N PHE A 49 7.93 2.66 12.59
CA PHE A 49 7.37 1.87 13.71
C PHE A 49 7.25 2.62 15.05
N ASP A 50 7.55 3.90 15.09
CA ASP A 50 7.35 4.73 16.25
C ASP A 50 5.98 5.42 16.17
N VAL A 51 5.13 5.20 17.18
CA VAL A 51 3.79 5.79 17.27
C VAL A 51 3.64 6.66 18.51
N THR A 52 4.75 7.18 19.02
CA THR A 52 4.81 7.89 20.30
C THR A 52 4.13 9.25 20.29
N TRP A 53 3.95 9.88 19.12
CA TRP A 53 3.26 11.17 19.07
C TRP A 53 1.75 11.03 19.18
N TRP A 54 1.21 10.02 18.52
CA TRP A 54 -0.20 9.67 18.61
C TRP A 54 -0.43 8.26 18.05
N SER A 55 -1.36 7.52 18.65
CA SER A 55 -1.85 6.25 18.11
C SER A 55 -3.29 6.00 18.54
N ASN A 56 -3.97 5.09 17.82
CA ASN A 56 -5.29 4.63 18.22
C ASN A 56 -5.21 3.78 19.49
N ASP A 57 -6.25 3.91 20.29
CA ASP A 57 -6.65 2.99 21.35
C ASP A 57 -8.03 2.41 21.01
N ALA A 58 -8.57 1.56 21.86
CA ALA A 58 -9.89 0.96 21.66
C ALA A 58 -11.03 2.01 21.50
N GLY A 59 -10.89 3.20 22.14
CA GLY A 59 -11.86 4.28 22.00
C GLY A 59 -11.80 4.92 20.61
N VAL A 60 -10.60 5.17 20.10
CA VAL A 60 -10.39 5.68 18.74
C VAL A 60 -10.81 4.66 17.69
N THR A 61 -10.50 3.38 17.89
CA THR A 61 -10.93 2.30 16.99
C THR A 61 -12.44 2.24 16.89
N ALA A 62 -13.13 2.31 18.02
CA ALA A 62 -14.61 2.33 18.05
C ALA A 62 -15.18 3.60 17.38
N LEU A 63 -14.56 4.77 17.59
CA LEU A 63 -14.97 6.03 16.95
C LEU A 63 -14.81 6.00 15.44
N ARG A 64 -13.74 5.35 14.96
CA ARG A 64 -13.38 5.23 13.55
C ARG A 64 -13.73 3.85 12.96
N ALA A 65 -14.79 3.19 13.47
CA ALA A 65 -15.15 1.83 13.02
C ALA A 65 -15.33 1.74 11.50
N CYS A 66 -15.86 2.80 10.87
CA CYS A 66 -16.02 2.93 9.43
C CYS A 66 -14.68 2.99 8.64
N TYR A 67 -13.57 3.22 9.30
CA TYR A 67 -12.23 3.19 8.71
C TYR A 67 -11.56 1.82 8.93
N PHE A 68 -11.85 1.18 10.05
CA PHE A 68 -11.26 -0.11 10.39
C PHE A 68 -11.91 -1.28 9.65
N ASP A 69 -13.09 -1.08 9.03
CA ASP A 69 -13.74 -2.06 8.16
C ASP A 69 -13.44 -1.84 6.65
N ASP A 70 -12.70 -0.77 6.31
CA ASP A 70 -12.19 -0.56 4.95
C ASP A 70 -11.20 -1.65 4.54
N ALA A 71 -11.36 -2.17 3.32
CA ALA A 71 -10.47 -3.20 2.81
C ALA A 71 -9.47 -2.68 1.78
N TYR A 72 -8.27 -3.26 1.82
CA TYR A 72 -7.19 -3.11 0.83
C TYR A 72 -7.04 -4.43 0.09
N VAL A 73 -7.39 -4.47 -1.20
CA VAL A 73 -7.41 -5.71 -1.98
C VAL A 73 -6.25 -5.73 -2.97
N PHE A 74 -5.33 -6.67 -2.77
CA PHE A 74 -4.20 -6.91 -3.66
C PHE A 74 -4.50 -8.13 -4.54
N GLY A 75 -4.76 -7.90 -5.83
CA GLY A 75 -5.06 -8.95 -6.79
C GLY A 75 -3.83 -9.70 -7.25
N ASP A 76 -3.99 -10.99 -7.60
CA ASP A 76 -2.90 -11.87 -8.06
C ASP A 76 -2.17 -11.35 -9.30
N SER A 77 -2.83 -10.51 -10.11
CA SER A 77 -2.28 -9.91 -11.32
C SER A 77 -1.64 -8.54 -11.12
N GLY A 78 -1.54 -8.06 -9.87
CA GLY A 78 -0.98 -6.74 -9.55
C GLY A 78 -2.01 -5.60 -9.54
N SER A 79 -3.32 -5.88 -9.60
CA SER A 79 -4.36 -4.88 -9.35
C SER A 79 -4.42 -4.54 -7.86
N PHE A 80 -4.79 -3.29 -7.56
CA PHE A 80 -5.03 -2.84 -6.20
C PHE A 80 -6.37 -2.10 -6.14
N ASP A 81 -7.17 -2.41 -5.13
CA ASP A 81 -8.44 -1.75 -4.90
C ASP A 81 -8.55 -1.31 -3.42
N ASN A 82 -8.89 -0.04 -3.20
CA ASN A 82 -9.49 0.39 -1.95
C ASN A 82 -10.98 0.03 -1.99
N VAL A 83 -11.46 -0.65 -0.99
CA VAL A 83 -12.87 -1.03 -0.86
C VAL A 83 -13.39 -0.43 0.45
N PRO A 84 -13.66 0.89 0.46
CA PRO A 84 -14.36 1.51 1.57
C PRO A 84 -15.79 0.98 1.57
N GLY A 85 -16.35 0.80 2.75
CA GLY A 85 -17.74 0.39 2.88
C GLY A 85 -18.74 1.47 2.41
N ASP A 86 -19.93 1.49 2.99
CA ASP A 86 -20.90 2.58 2.76
C ASP A 86 -20.38 3.91 3.32
N GLU A 87 -19.54 3.85 4.34
CA GLU A 87 -18.89 4.99 5.00
C GLU A 87 -17.40 4.69 5.23
N THR A 88 -16.57 5.74 5.24
CA THR A 88 -15.16 5.71 5.66
C THR A 88 -14.86 6.94 6.51
N TRP A 89 -13.68 7.00 7.14
CA TRP A 89 -13.25 8.18 7.89
C TRP A 89 -12.81 9.29 6.95
N LEU A 90 -13.48 10.43 7.06
CA LEU A 90 -13.21 11.61 6.24
C LEU A 90 -12.65 12.75 7.10
N GLU A 91 -11.80 13.57 6.49
CA GLU A 91 -11.24 14.79 7.05
C GLU A 91 -11.66 16.03 6.21
N PRO A 92 -11.70 17.25 6.79
CA PRO A 92 -12.23 18.45 6.11
C PRO A 92 -11.61 18.77 4.75
N TRP A 93 -10.34 18.41 4.53
CA TRP A 93 -9.68 18.62 3.24
C TRP A 93 -10.29 17.78 2.09
N GLN A 94 -11.07 16.75 2.42
CA GLN A 94 -11.84 15.92 1.48
C GLN A 94 -13.23 16.50 1.16
N GLY A 95 -13.54 17.68 1.69
CA GLY A 95 -14.76 18.42 1.36
C GLY A 95 -15.92 18.23 2.34
N VAL A 96 -15.67 17.64 3.51
CA VAL A 96 -16.62 17.54 4.61
C VAL A 96 -16.46 18.69 5.61
N GLU A 97 -17.51 19.01 6.37
CA GLU A 97 -17.50 20.13 7.32
C GLU A 97 -16.64 19.83 8.56
N ALA A 98 -16.66 18.59 9.03
CA ALA A 98 -15.88 18.11 10.17
C ALA A 98 -15.40 16.67 9.91
N GLU A 99 -14.33 16.27 10.58
CA GLU A 99 -13.86 14.88 10.49
C GLU A 99 -14.87 13.92 11.11
N GLY A 100 -15.01 12.75 10.50
CA GLY A 100 -15.94 11.72 10.93
C GLY A 100 -16.25 10.69 9.86
N CYS A 101 -17.07 9.70 10.21
CA CYS A 101 -17.58 8.73 9.25
C CYS A 101 -18.55 9.39 8.27
N GLY A 102 -18.40 9.06 6.98
CA GLY A 102 -19.26 9.54 5.91
C GLY A 102 -19.03 8.81 4.61
N ALA A 103 -19.88 9.06 3.62
CA ALA A 103 -19.78 8.43 2.31
C ALA A 103 -18.42 8.72 1.68
N PRO A 104 -17.74 7.71 1.12
CA PRO A 104 -16.41 7.88 0.52
C PRO A 104 -16.35 9.01 -0.50
N ALA A 105 -15.30 9.82 -0.46
CA ALA A 105 -15.13 11.01 -1.30
C ALA A 105 -14.02 10.82 -2.33
N ALA A 106 -14.34 11.13 -3.60
CA ALA A 106 -13.36 11.04 -4.69
C ALA A 106 -12.14 11.98 -4.44
N PRO A 107 -10.92 11.55 -4.82
CA PRO A 107 -10.59 10.31 -5.55
C PRO A 107 -10.33 9.09 -4.65
N HIS A 108 -10.60 9.16 -3.33
CA HIS A 108 -10.35 8.11 -2.34
C HIS A 108 -11.60 7.26 -2.04
N ASP A 109 -12.50 7.17 -2.99
CA ASP A 109 -13.81 6.51 -2.91
C ASP A 109 -13.82 5.07 -3.46
N GLY A 110 -12.63 4.49 -3.72
CA GLY A 110 -12.50 3.16 -4.31
C GLY A 110 -12.62 3.14 -5.85
N SER A 111 -12.84 4.29 -6.50
CA SER A 111 -12.95 4.36 -7.98
C SER A 111 -11.60 4.38 -8.70
N ALA A 112 -10.49 4.44 -7.99
CA ALA A 112 -9.15 4.44 -8.56
C ALA A 112 -8.89 3.14 -9.32
N ASN A 113 -8.49 3.25 -10.60
CA ASN A 113 -7.98 2.10 -11.36
C ASN A 113 -6.49 1.94 -11.03
N ALA A 114 -6.17 1.21 -9.97
CA ALA A 114 -4.84 1.16 -9.41
C ALA A 114 -4.16 -0.20 -9.58
N THR A 115 -2.84 -0.17 -9.51
CA THR A 115 -1.97 -1.35 -9.48
C THR A 115 -0.97 -1.24 -8.34
N PHE A 116 -0.38 -2.36 -7.96
CA PHE A 116 0.70 -2.37 -6.98
C PHE A 116 1.94 -3.10 -7.48
N VAL A 117 3.07 -2.73 -6.90
CA VAL A 117 4.34 -3.46 -7.00
C VAL A 117 4.87 -3.68 -5.60
N TYR A 118 5.04 -4.93 -5.21
CA TYR A 118 5.66 -5.31 -3.94
C TYR A 118 7.03 -5.93 -4.21
N ASP A 119 8.05 -5.39 -3.56
CA ASP A 119 9.43 -5.91 -3.56
C ASP A 119 9.77 -6.37 -2.13
N GLY A 120 9.72 -7.69 -1.91
CA GLY A 120 9.99 -8.27 -0.60
C GLY A 120 11.47 -8.18 -0.19
N ASP A 121 12.39 -8.08 -1.14
CA ASP A 121 13.81 -7.93 -0.85
C ASP A 121 14.14 -6.49 -0.44
N ALA A 122 13.53 -5.51 -1.12
CA ALA A 122 13.64 -4.10 -0.77
C ALA A 122 12.66 -3.67 0.34
N GLN A 123 11.71 -4.53 0.69
CA GLN A 123 10.64 -4.25 1.66
C GLN A 123 9.83 -2.99 1.29
N THR A 124 9.49 -2.86 0.02
CA THR A 124 8.72 -1.72 -0.49
C THR A 124 7.43 -2.15 -1.16
N LEU A 125 6.41 -1.32 -1.03
CA LEU A 125 5.12 -1.46 -1.69
C LEU A 125 4.77 -0.15 -2.37
N THR A 126 4.72 -0.14 -3.69
CA THR A 126 4.30 1.03 -4.47
C THR A 126 2.89 0.81 -4.98
N LEU A 127 1.98 1.72 -4.66
CA LEU A 127 0.67 1.83 -5.27
C LEU A 127 0.74 2.84 -6.42
N ASN A 128 0.21 2.49 -7.59
CA ASN A 128 0.12 3.34 -8.76
C ASN A 128 -1.34 3.55 -9.13
N GLY A 129 -1.78 4.78 -9.12
CA GLY A 129 -3.16 5.21 -9.39
C GLY A 129 -3.53 6.36 -8.46
N ALA A 130 -3.95 7.50 -9.02
CA ALA A 130 -4.39 8.63 -8.21
C ALA A 130 -5.62 8.22 -7.36
N GLY A 131 -5.53 8.42 -6.06
CA GLY A 131 -6.56 8.01 -5.10
C GLY A 131 -6.37 6.64 -4.46
N ALA A 132 -5.35 5.86 -4.88
CA ALA A 132 -4.96 4.63 -4.18
C ALA A 132 -4.10 4.96 -2.94
N TYR A 133 -4.42 4.34 -1.81
CA TYR A 133 -3.73 4.59 -0.53
C TYR A 133 -3.81 3.39 0.41
N ILE A 134 -2.95 3.37 1.41
CA ILE A 134 -3.05 2.53 2.61
C ILE A 134 -3.03 3.46 3.82
N GLY A 135 -3.88 3.16 4.79
CA GLY A 135 -4.01 3.99 5.97
C GLY A 135 -4.74 5.32 5.70
N LEU A 136 -4.16 6.43 6.12
CA LEU A 136 -4.78 7.74 5.92
C LEU A 136 -4.43 8.31 4.54
N PRO A 137 -5.42 8.69 3.71
CA PRO A 137 -5.18 9.16 2.35
C PRO A 137 -4.38 10.48 2.28
N LYS A 138 -4.28 11.23 3.39
CA LYS A 138 -3.44 12.43 3.46
C LYS A 138 -1.94 12.14 3.53
N ALA A 139 -1.55 10.98 4.04
CA ALA A 139 -0.15 10.63 4.29
C ALA A 139 0.49 10.10 3.00
N ILE A 140 1.26 10.95 2.34
CA ILE A 140 1.96 10.64 1.10
C ILE A 140 3.48 10.80 1.28
N ASN A 141 4.28 10.37 0.32
CA ASN A 141 5.72 10.53 0.41
C ASN A 141 6.13 12.00 0.51
N GLY A 142 6.74 12.36 1.62
CA GLY A 142 7.30 13.69 1.89
C GLY A 142 6.32 14.77 2.30
N ALA A 143 5.00 14.47 2.41
CA ALA A 143 4.01 15.44 2.84
C ALA A 143 2.75 14.81 3.44
N GLU A 144 1.99 15.59 4.21
CA GLU A 144 0.57 15.41 4.39
C GLU A 144 -0.18 16.37 3.47
N ILE A 145 -1.07 15.86 2.63
CA ILE A 145 -1.84 16.71 1.72
C ILE A 145 -3.05 17.34 2.44
N GLY A 146 -3.37 18.57 2.05
CA GLY A 146 -4.51 19.32 2.55
C GLY A 146 -5.54 19.66 1.47
N SER A 147 -5.40 19.06 0.28
CA SER A 147 -6.31 19.30 -0.86
C SER A 147 -6.31 18.08 -1.77
N VAL A 148 -7.47 17.76 -2.33
CA VAL A 148 -7.62 16.72 -3.36
C VAL A 148 -6.83 17.01 -4.64
N ALA A 149 -6.44 18.27 -4.86
CA ALA A 149 -5.61 18.67 -6.00
C ALA A 149 -4.14 18.19 -5.85
N ASP A 150 -3.71 17.86 -4.63
CA ASP A 150 -2.34 17.45 -4.33
C ASP A 150 -2.18 15.91 -4.30
N VAL A 151 -3.24 15.16 -4.64
CA VAL A 151 -3.24 13.69 -4.67
C VAL A 151 -2.22 13.19 -5.70
N PRO A 152 -1.23 12.38 -5.27
CA PRO A 152 -0.18 11.92 -6.16
C PRO A 152 -0.66 10.79 -7.08
N ALA A 153 0.08 10.59 -8.17
CA ALA A 153 -0.15 9.47 -9.08
C ALA A 153 0.34 8.12 -8.52
N SER A 154 1.21 8.15 -7.50
CA SER A 154 1.72 6.95 -6.82
C SER A 154 2.20 7.27 -5.41
N ILE A 155 2.14 6.27 -4.53
CA ILE A 155 2.69 6.32 -3.17
C ILE A 155 3.56 5.08 -2.97
N THR A 156 4.74 5.24 -2.42
CA THR A 156 5.63 4.14 -2.02
C THR A 156 5.72 4.07 -0.51
N TYR A 157 5.38 2.91 0.02
CA TYR A 157 5.47 2.56 1.44
C TYR A 157 6.66 1.65 1.68
N ASN A 158 7.22 1.66 2.89
CA ASN A 158 7.94 0.49 3.39
C ASN A 158 6.91 -0.52 3.88
N ALA A 159 7.06 -1.79 3.52
CA ALA A 159 6.07 -2.82 3.81
C ALA A 159 6.75 -4.15 4.18
N TYR A 160 6.44 -4.63 5.37
CA TYR A 160 7.05 -5.78 6.01
C TYR A 160 5.99 -6.83 6.29
N LEU A 161 6.10 -7.98 5.62
CA LEU A 161 5.25 -9.14 5.94
C LEU A 161 5.82 -9.83 7.17
N ASN A 162 5.07 -9.83 8.26
CA ASN A 162 5.49 -10.36 9.55
C ASN A 162 5.28 -11.87 9.65
N ASP A 163 6.03 -12.54 10.52
CA ASP A 163 5.95 -14.00 10.73
C ASP A 163 4.58 -14.47 11.26
N ASP A 164 3.83 -13.57 11.91
CA ASP A 164 2.48 -13.84 12.42
C ASP A 164 1.37 -13.66 11.35
N GLY A 165 1.75 -13.30 10.13
CA GLY A 165 0.84 -13.10 9.01
C GLY A 165 0.24 -11.70 8.92
N THR A 166 0.61 -10.78 9.80
CA THR A 166 0.29 -9.35 9.67
C THR A 166 1.25 -8.66 8.70
N MET A 167 0.93 -7.44 8.28
CA MET A 167 1.82 -6.60 7.47
C MET A 167 1.97 -5.23 8.11
N SER A 168 3.20 -4.86 8.44
CA SER A 168 3.54 -3.52 8.88
C SER A 168 3.81 -2.64 7.66
N VAL A 169 3.13 -1.50 7.56
CA VAL A 169 3.24 -0.56 6.44
C VAL A 169 3.54 0.81 7.00
N THR A 170 4.55 1.49 6.44
CA THR A 170 4.93 2.84 6.91
C THR A 170 5.18 3.79 5.75
N VAL A 171 4.95 5.08 5.97
CA VAL A 171 5.26 6.14 5.01
C VAL A 171 5.82 7.37 5.73
N GLU A 172 6.91 7.92 5.21
CA GLU A 172 7.42 9.21 5.65
C GLU A 172 6.64 10.33 4.96
N ALA A 173 5.74 10.97 5.71
CA ALA A 173 4.84 12.02 5.24
C ALA A 173 5.37 13.44 5.55
N GLY A 174 6.68 13.57 5.73
CA GLY A 174 7.37 14.82 6.02
C GLY A 174 8.71 14.54 6.67
N ASP A 175 9.55 15.55 6.85
CA ASP A 175 10.87 15.38 7.47
C ASP A 175 10.72 14.88 8.91
N GLY A 176 10.95 13.57 9.11
CA GLY A 176 10.79 12.87 10.38
C GLY A 176 9.34 12.69 10.85
N VAL A 177 8.36 12.75 9.95
CA VAL A 177 6.95 12.44 10.24
C VAL A 177 6.60 11.10 9.61
N TRP A 178 6.46 10.07 10.44
CA TRP A 178 6.20 8.70 9.98
C TRP A 178 4.81 8.24 10.40
N TRP A 179 3.96 7.94 9.40
CA TRP A 179 2.71 7.23 9.63
C TRP A 179 2.95 5.73 9.57
N ASN A 180 2.39 5.03 10.54
CA ASN A 180 2.59 3.61 10.75
C ASN A 180 1.24 2.90 10.81
N TYR A 181 1.12 1.80 10.08
CA TYR A 181 -0.09 1.01 9.91
C TYR A 181 0.22 -0.45 10.14
N LEU A 182 -0.61 -1.15 10.89
CA LEU A 182 -0.57 -2.61 11.01
C LEU A 182 -1.80 -3.18 10.31
N LEU A 183 -1.57 -4.03 9.32
CA LEU A 183 -2.63 -4.68 8.56
C LEU A 183 -2.75 -6.15 8.94
N THR A 184 -3.97 -6.69 8.88
CA THR A 184 -4.33 -8.09 9.09
C THR A 184 -5.23 -8.60 7.95
N ARG A 185 -5.28 -9.92 7.78
CA ARG A 185 -6.18 -10.60 6.82
C ARG A 185 -7.44 -11.09 7.51
#